data_ffac0e04594b6015a75362a01310e010
#
_entry.id   ffac0e04594b6015a75362a01310e010
#
_cell.length_a   1.000
_cell.length_b   1.000
_cell.length_c   1.000
_cell.angle_alpha   90.00
_cell.angle_beta   90.00
_cell.angle_gamma   90.00
#
_symmetry.space_group_name_H-M   'P 1'
#
loop_
_entity.id
_entity.type
_entity.pdbx_description
1 polymer ?
#
loop_
_entity_poly.entity_id
_entity_poly.type
_entity_poly.pdbx_seq_one_letter_code
_entity_poly.pdbx_strand_id
1 'polypeptide(L)'
;MSTKVGERCDPLAGEGKRMRHKTLAAAAAVGLGLLTACSSISSSTAAAPASSGDTSTAQATSSAQATSSASAASCSNASIQSELYAKGVLTVATDTPAYPPWFIGNKPANGQGYESAVAFAVAKQLGFTPSQVKWVTEPFDSSYAPGPKKFDFDVNEISVTPERSTAVTFSDSYYDVQQALVALKGSPITTKHDPASLKTYVYGDQIGTTSLAFINSQIQPTSTPKVYNDLNAVKQALDTKQIAALVADTPTAQYISSSQIPNSVMVGQFPSTGEHFGLLFAKGNPLVTCVNKALATLKANGTITSLQHKYLKDYLSVPTIKP
;
A
#
# COMPACT_ATOMS: atom_id res chain seq x y z
N MET A 1 -22.25 56.81 41.65
CA MET A 1 -23.16 57.32 40.60
C MET A 1 -23.03 56.34 39.43
N SER A 2 -23.92 55.42 39.39
CA SER A 2 -25.09 55.39 38.50
C SER A 2 -24.62 55.00 37.10
N THR A 3 -25.08 53.97 36.37
CA THR A 3 -26.37 53.26 36.39
C THR A 3 -26.20 51.93 35.61
N LYS A 4 -26.93 50.88 36.04
CA LYS A 4 -27.22 49.64 35.35
C LYS A 4 -27.98 49.88 34.05
N VAL A 5 -27.77 49.10 32.98
CA VAL A 5 -28.82 48.63 32.09
C VAL A 5 -28.51 47.17 31.72
N GLY A 6 -29.40 46.29 32.09
CA GLY A 6 -29.44 44.90 31.67
C GLY A 6 -30.31 44.78 30.43
N GLU A 7 -29.91 43.96 29.52
CA GLU A 7 -30.79 43.45 28.42
C GLU A 7 -30.83 41.94 28.48
N ARG A 8 -32.07 41.46 28.64
CA ARG A 8 -32.47 40.05 28.52
C ARG A 8 -32.69 39.75 27.05
N CYS A 9 -32.12 38.69 26.55
CA CYS A 9 -32.53 38.08 25.28
C CYS A 9 -33.26 36.76 25.56
N ASP A 10 -34.52 36.71 25.10
CA ASP A 10 -35.39 35.56 25.15
C ASP A 10 -34.99 34.47 24.13
N PRO A 11 -35.32 33.21 24.40
CA PRO A 11 -35.04 32.10 23.45
C PRO A 11 -36.18 31.98 22.41
N LEU A 12 -35.80 32.08 21.15
CA LEU A 12 -36.68 31.76 20.03
C LEU A 12 -36.79 30.26 19.84
N ALA A 13 -37.99 29.73 19.96
CA ALA A 13 -38.39 28.39 19.57
C ALA A 13 -38.37 28.26 18.03
N GLY A 14 -37.68 27.24 17.54
CA GLY A 14 -37.62 26.85 16.10
C GLY A 14 -38.14 25.44 15.91
N GLU A 15 -39.18 25.35 15.15
CA GLU A 15 -40.03 24.20 14.87
C GLU A 15 -39.31 23.00 14.28
N GLY A 16 -39.62 21.83 14.82
CA GLY A 16 -39.18 20.52 14.29
C GLY A 16 -39.93 20.13 13.00
N LYS A 17 -39.19 19.96 11.92
CA LYS A 17 -39.69 19.33 10.68
C LYS A 17 -39.40 17.83 10.74
N ARG A 18 -40.40 17.03 11.04
CA ARG A 18 -40.38 15.57 10.92
C ARG A 18 -40.34 15.19 9.43
N MET A 19 -39.23 14.56 9.00
CA MET A 19 -39.18 13.88 7.71
C MET A 19 -39.70 12.45 7.85
N ARG A 20 -40.79 12.17 7.13
CA ARG A 20 -41.37 10.84 7.03
C ARG A 20 -40.57 9.98 6.09
N HIS A 21 -40.04 8.85 6.61
CA HIS A 21 -39.47 7.79 5.79
C HIS A 21 -40.60 7.05 5.06
N LYS A 22 -40.52 7.04 3.73
CA LYS A 22 -41.33 6.14 2.88
C LYS A 22 -40.50 4.85 2.67
N THR A 23 -40.97 3.78 3.26
CA THR A 23 -40.55 2.41 2.95
C THR A 23 -41.12 2.00 1.61
N LEU A 24 -40.27 1.65 0.66
CA LEU A 24 -40.65 0.90 -0.54
C LEU A 24 -40.21 -0.55 -0.34
N ALA A 25 -41.20 -1.42 -0.26
CA ALA A 25 -41.03 -2.86 -0.40
C ALA A 25 -41.05 -3.21 -1.90
N ALA A 26 -40.09 -3.95 -2.39
CA ALA A 26 -40.12 -4.57 -3.71
C ALA A 26 -39.96 -6.07 -3.55
N ALA A 27 -40.90 -6.79 -4.10
CA ALA A 27 -41.10 -8.21 -3.99
C ALA A 27 -40.12 -9.02 -4.86
N ALA A 28 -39.82 -10.22 -4.38
CA ALA A 28 -39.04 -11.27 -5.04
C ALA A 28 -39.87 -11.89 -6.20
N ALA A 29 -39.20 -12.20 -7.31
CA ALA A 29 -39.69 -13.16 -8.29
C ALA A 29 -38.59 -14.23 -8.49
N VAL A 30 -38.93 -15.44 -8.11
CA VAL A 30 -38.22 -16.67 -8.34
C VAL A 30 -38.45 -17.11 -9.79
N GLY A 31 -37.38 -17.37 -10.53
CA GLY A 31 -37.43 -17.99 -11.83
C GLY A 31 -36.51 -19.21 -11.89
N LEU A 32 -37.11 -20.37 -11.70
CA LEU A 32 -36.49 -21.68 -11.85
C LEU A 32 -36.45 -22.04 -13.34
N GLY A 33 -35.30 -22.31 -13.91
CA GLY A 33 -35.13 -22.79 -15.28
C GLY A 33 -34.08 -23.90 -15.33
N LEU A 34 -34.52 -25.16 -15.21
CA LEU A 34 -33.76 -26.36 -15.57
C LEU A 34 -33.75 -26.51 -17.07
N LEU A 35 -32.59 -26.70 -17.65
CA LEU A 35 -32.44 -27.41 -18.94
C LEU A 35 -31.18 -28.27 -18.93
N THR A 36 -31.40 -29.56 -18.83
CA THR A 36 -30.50 -30.68 -19.10
C THR A 36 -30.36 -30.87 -20.61
N ALA A 37 -29.16 -31.04 -21.11
CA ALA A 37 -28.93 -31.85 -22.35
C ALA A 37 -27.55 -32.47 -22.33
N CYS A 38 -27.58 -33.76 -22.57
CA CYS A 38 -26.53 -34.77 -22.56
C CYS A 38 -25.67 -34.82 -23.81
N SER A 39 -24.52 -35.51 -23.64
CA SER A 39 -23.83 -36.45 -24.57
C SER A 39 -23.03 -35.82 -25.72
N SER A 40 -21.82 -36.24 -26.01
CA SER A 40 -21.37 -37.63 -26.19
C SER A 40 -19.84 -37.75 -26.23
N ILE A 41 -19.38 -38.83 -25.70
CA ILE A 41 -18.04 -39.42 -25.78
C ILE A 41 -17.84 -40.01 -27.21
N SER A 42 -16.67 -39.77 -27.80
CA SER A 42 -16.15 -40.70 -28.84
C SER A 42 -14.65 -40.84 -28.69
N SER A 43 -14.28 -42.00 -28.18
CA SER A 43 -12.95 -42.57 -28.22
C SER A 43 -12.73 -43.20 -29.60
N SER A 44 -11.56 -43.06 -30.19
CA SER A 44 -11.07 -43.97 -31.23
C SER A 44 -9.57 -44.12 -31.08
N THR A 45 -9.20 -45.35 -30.78
CA THR A 45 -7.87 -45.94 -30.74
C THR A 45 -7.50 -46.47 -32.11
N ALA A 46 -6.21 -46.57 -32.34
CA ALA A 46 -5.47 -47.58 -33.11
C ALA A 46 -4.79 -47.17 -34.42
N ALA A 47 -3.55 -47.34 -34.38
CA ALA A 47 -2.59 -48.26 -34.99
C ALA A 47 -1.81 -47.70 -36.20
N ALA A 48 -0.49 -47.74 -36.02
CA ALA A 48 0.51 -47.71 -37.09
C ALA A 48 0.45 -48.98 -37.96
N PRO A 49 0.97 -48.97 -39.20
CA PRO A 49 2.27 -49.57 -39.38
C PRO A 49 3.24 -48.81 -40.31
N ALA A 50 4.48 -49.26 -40.25
CA ALA A 50 5.66 -48.80 -40.95
C ALA A 50 5.66 -49.19 -42.44
N SER A 51 6.37 -48.47 -43.30
CA SER A 51 7.46 -48.99 -44.14
C SER A 51 7.97 -48.00 -45.20
N SER A 52 9.31 -47.90 -45.23
CA SER A 52 10.23 -47.79 -46.38
C SER A 52 10.13 -46.64 -47.38
N GLY A 53 11.16 -45.78 -47.30
CA GLY A 53 12.18 -45.61 -48.33
C GLY A 53 11.84 -44.74 -49.54
N ASP A 54 12.44 -43.55 -49.62
CA ASP A 54 13.36 -43.29 -50.74
C ASP A 54 14.10 -41.93 -50.54
N THR A 55 15.32 -42.01 -51.04
CA THR A 55 16.33 -40.95 -51.03
C THR A 55 16.00 -39.87 -52.07
N SER A 56 16.01 -38.61 -51.75
CA SER A 56 16.29 -37.54 -52.73
C SER A 56 16.79 -36.26 -52.10
N THR A 57 18.02 -36.04 -52.36
CA THR A 57 18.81 -34.82 -52.62
C THR A 57 18.41 -33.51 -51.93
N ALA A 58 19.36 -33.04 -51.17
CA ALA A 58 19.49 -31.75 -50.52
C ALA A 58 19.22 -30.54 -51.44
N GLN A 59 18.44 -29.61 -50.91
CA GLN A 59 18.58 -28.20 -51.31
C GLN A 59 18.54 -27.35 -50.00
N ALA A 60 19.71 -26.90 -49.63
CA ALA A 60 19.90 -26.02 -48.51
C ALA A 60 19.31 -24.63 -48.84
N THR A 61 18.10 -24.38 -48.41
CA THR A 61 17.59 -23.03 -48.28
C THR A 61 18.01 -22.51 -46.89
N SER A 62 18.99 -21.64 -46.91
CA SER A 62 19.44 -20.85 -45.77
C SER A 62 18.28 -19.97 -45.29
N SER A 63 17.51 -20.48 -44.32
CA SER A 63 16.58 -19.67 -43.56
C SER A 63 17.42 -18.75 -42.69
N ALA A 64 17.56 -17.50 -43.11
CA ALA A 64 18.07 -16.42 -42.24
C ALA A 64 17.12 -16.37 -41.04
N GLN A 65 17.57 -16.91 -39.92
CA GLN A 65 16.96 -16.79 -38.63
C GLN A 65 17.11 -15.32 -38.23
N ALA A 66 16.06 -14.55 -38.48
CA ALA A 66 15.95 -13.23 -37.94
C ALA A 66 15.94 -13.37 -36.40
N THR A 67 17.11 -13.30 -35.79
CA THR A 67 17.26 -13.01 -34.37
C THR A 67 16.68 -11.63 -34.19
N SER A 68 15.42 -11.56 -33.80
CA SER A 68 14.84 -10.36 -33.21
C SER A 68 15.60 -10.13 -31.90
N SER A 69 16.69 -9.39 -32.00
CA SER A 69 17.29 -8.71 -30.86
C SER A 69 16.19 -7.82 -30.31
N ALA A 70 15.49 -8.27 -29.30
CA ALA A 70 14.64 -7.40 -28.51
C ALA A 70 15.55 -6.30 -28.00
N SER A 71 15.49 -5.15 -28.69
CA SER A 71 16.19 -3.94 -28.26
C SER A 71 15.80 -3.71 -26.82
N ALA A 72 16.77 -3.81 -25.89
CA ALA A 72 16.51 -3.57 -24.49
C ALA A 72 15.91 -2.16 -24.40
N ALA A 73 14.61 -2.09 -24.11
CA ALA A 73 13.87 -0.83 -24.10
C ALA A 73 14.65 0.20 -23.28
N SER A 74 14.99 1.30 -23.90
CA SER A 74 15.67 2.42 -23.24
C SER A 74 14.74 2.96 -22.17
N CYS A 75 15.21 3.07 -20.93
CA CYS A 75 14.44 3.59 -19.81
C CYS A 75 14.78 5.05 -19.51
N SER A 76 14.95 5.86 -20.54
CA SER A 76 15.15 7.30 -20.41
C SER A 76 13.82 8.06 -20.46
N ASN A 77 13.78 9.26 -19.88
CA ASN A 77 12.61 10.15 -19.97
C ASN A 77 12.08 10.26 -21.42
N ALA A 78 12.96 10.41 -22.39
CA ALA A 78 12.58 10.52 -23.81
C ALA A 78 11.87 9.26 -24.34
N SER A 79 12.22 8.08 -23.86
CA SER A 79 11.71 6.81 -24.39
C SER A 79 10.41 6.33 -23.73
N ILE A 80 10.10 6.80 -22.52
CA ILE A 80 8.93 6.34 -21.73
C ILE A 80 7.73 7.30 -21.80
N GLN A 81 7.74 8.30 -22.69
CA GLN A 81 6.71 9.34 -22.77
C GLN A 81 5.29 8.82 -23.02
N SER A 82 5.15 7.70 -23.74
CA SER A 82 3.86 7.06 -23.99
C SER A 82 3.31 6.28 -22.80
N GLU A 83 4.15 5.99 -21.80
CA GLU A 83 3.82 5.22 -20.60
C GLU A 83 3.40 6.14 -19.44
N LEU A 84 3.65 7.46 -19.56
CA LEU A 84 3.36 8.44 -18.53
C LEU A 84 1.89 8.85 -18.52
N TYR A 85 1.37 9.09 -17.33
CA TYR A 85 0.05 9.71 -17.14
C TYR A 85 -0.04 11.08 -17.83
N ALA A 86 1.01 11.89 -17.70
CA ALA A 86 1.11 13.17 -18.38
C ALA A 86 2.48 13.32 -19.05
N LYS A 87 2.50 13.57 -20.38
CA LYS A 87 3.74 13.70 -21.14
C LYS A 87 4.67 14.78 -20.56
N GLY A 88 5.96 14.47 -20.48
CA GLY A 88 6.98 15.38 -19.99
C GLY A 88 7.10 15.50 -18.47
N VAL A 89 6.21 14.88 -17.73
CA VAL A 89 6.15 14.95 -16.25
C VAL A 89 6.02 13.55 -15.66
N LEU A 90 6.74 13.28 -14.58
CA LEU A 90 6.53 12.12 -13.77
C LEU A 90 5.55 12.50 -12.64
N THR A 91 4.35 11.95 -12.68
CA THR A 91 3.30 12.21 -11.68
C THR A 91 3.37 11.17 -10.59
N VAL A 92 3.74 11.58 -9.39
CA VAL A 92 3.89 10.72 -8.22
C VAL A 92 2.75 10.99 -7.25
N ALA A 93 2.11 9.94 -6.76
CA ALA A 93 1.05 10.03 -5.76
C ALA A 93 1.56 9.70 -4.36
N THR A 94 0.89 10.24 -3.36
CA THR A 94 0.95 9.83 -1.94
C THR A 94 -0.29 10.35 -1.23
N ASP A 95 -0.58 9.84 -0.02
CA ASP A 95 -1.69 10.33 0.79
C ASP A 95 -1.36 11.65 1.50
N THR A 96 -2.35 12.22 2.19
CA THR A 96 -2.22 13.39 3.03
C THR A 96 -3.03 13.22 4.33
N PRO A 97 -2.43 13.52 5.49
CA PRO A 97 -1.08 14.07 5.71
C PRO A 97 0.03 13.03 5.55
N ALA A 98 1.08 13.39 4.83
CA ALA A 98 2.29 12.58 4.64
C ALA A 98 3.26 12.78 5.82
N TYR A 99 3.54 11.73 6.58
CA TYR A 99 4.22 11.79 7.86
C TYR A 99 5.73 11.49 7.80
N PRO A 100 6.53 12.08 8.74
CA PRO A 100 7.86 11.57 9.02
C PRO A 100 7.84 10.12 9.53
N PRO A 101 8.88 9.35 9.25
CA PRO A 101 10.12 9.71 8.56
C PRO A 101 10.03 9.58 7.02
N TRP A 102 8.87 9.21 6.50
CA TRP A 102 8.62 8.98 5.07
C TRP A 102 8.61 10.28 4.28
N PHE A 103 7.94 11.29 4.83
CA PHE A 103 7.87 12.64 4.27
C PHE A 103 8.07 13.67 5.38
N ILE A 104 8.94 14.66 5.17
CA ILE A 104 9.22 15.69 6.18
C ILE A 104 8.33 16.92 5.94
N GLY A 105 7.63 17.34 7.00
CA GLY A 105 6.84 18.57 7.01
C GLY A 105 5.56 18.49 6.19
N ASN A 106 5.04 17.30 5.92
CA ASN A 106 3.87 17.09 5.07
C ASN A 106 4.05 17.75 3.67
N LYS A 107 5.26 17.61 3.10
CA LYS A 107 5.64 18.24 1.82
C LYS A 107 6.34 17.23 0.91
N PRO A 108 5.61 16.34 0.24
CA PRO A 108 6.21 15.30 -0.60
C PRO A 108 7.19 15.82 -1.65
N ALA A 109 6.92 17.01 -2.19
CA ALA A 109 7.74 17.63 -3.24
C ALA A 109 9.08 18.21 -2.76
N ASN A 110 9.39 18.19 -1.45
CA ASN A 110 10.62 18.80 -0.92
C ASN A 110 11.85 17.88 -1.00
N GLY A 111 11.70 16.62 -1.40
CA GLY A 111 12.79 15.64 -1.47
C GLY A 111 13.30 15.19 -0.08
N GLN A 112 12.57 15.51 1.00
CA GLN A 112 12.94 15.15 2.35
C GLN A 112 12.02 14.08 2.92
N GLY A 113 12.59 13.13 3.64
CA GLY A 113 11.96 11.89 4.09
C GLY A 113 12.31 10.74 3.16
N TYR A 114 12.16 9.52 3.67
CA TYR A 114 12.65 8.34 2.95
C TYR A 114 11.94 8.15 1.61
N GLU A 115 10.62 8.14 1.59
CA GLU A 115 9.84 7.89 0.38
C GLU A 115 9.90 9.04 -0.62
N SER A 116 9.87 10.29 -0.13
CA SER A 116 10.11 11.44 -1.00
C SER A 116 11.46 11.32 -1.70
N ALA A 117 12.53 10.99 -0.97
CA ALA A 117 13.87 10.85 -1.51
C ALA A 117 14.00 9.66 -2.47
N VAL A 118 13.34 8.52 -2.20
CA VAL A 118 13.28 7.37 -3.11
C VAL A 118 12.60 7.76 -4.42
N ALA A 119 11.45 8.44 -4.37
CA ALA A 119 10.74 8.89 -5.57
C ALA A 119 11.60 9.81 -6.44
N PHE A 120 12.30 10.78 -5.85
CA PHE A 120 13.22 11.66 -6.59
C PHE A 120 14.47 10.93 -7.11
N ALA A 121 14.97 9.91 -6.39
CA ALA A 121 16.08 9.10 -6.86
C ALA A 121 15.68 8.26 -8.09
N VAL A 122 14.48 7.66 -8.06
CA VAL A 122 13.91 6.95 -9.22
C VAL A 122 13.69 7.91 -10.38
N ALA A 123 13.09 9.07 -10.15
CA ALA A 123 12.88 10.10 -11.18
C ALA A 123 14.20 10.51 -11.85
N LYS A 124 15.24 10.77 -11.05
CA LYS A 124 16.59 11.11 -11.56
C LYS A 124 17.17 9.97 -12.39
N GLN A 125 17.03 8.73 -11.95
CA GLN A 125 17.54 7.57 -12.69
C GLN A 125 16.84 7.38 -14.03
N LEU A 126 15.57 7.76 -14.13
CA LEU A 126 14.79 7.79 -15.38
C LEU A 126 15.06 9.04 -16.23
N GLY A 127 15.88 10.00 -15.77
CA GLY A 127 16.27 11.21 -16.52
C GLY A 127 15.31 12.39 -16.35
N PHE A 128 14.47 12.40 -15.31
CA PHE A 128 13.64 13.55 -14.95
C PHE A 128 14.41 14.53 -14.06
N THR A 129 14.22 15.82 -14.31
CA THR A 129 14.64 16.87 -13.37
C THR A 129 13.64 16.99 -12.22
N PRO A 130 14.02 17.55 -11.07
CA PRO A 130 13.07 17.75 -9.97
C PRO A 130 11.83 18.58 -10.34
N SER A 131 11.96 19.53 -11.25
CA SER A 131 10.84 20.36 -11.74
C SER A 131 9.84 19.59 -12.62
N GLN A 132 10.25 18.44 -13.15
CA GLN A 132 9.40 17.54 -13.93
C GLN A 132 8.69 16.48 -13.06
N VAL A 133 8.96 16.45 -11.76
CA VAL A 133 8.22 15.57 -10.80
C VAL A 133 7.03 16.36 -10.26
N LYS A 134 5.83 15.84 -10.48
CA LYS A 134 4.58 16.42 -9.97
C LYS A 134 3.97 15.49 -8.94
N TRP A 135 3.56 16.06 -7.82
CA TRP A 135 2.92 15.31 -6.75
C TRP A 135 1.41 15.52 -6.78
N VAL A 136 0.68 14.43 -6.57
CA VAL A 136 -0.78 14.43 -6.42
C VAL A 136 -1.15 13.70 -5.14
N THR A 137 -2.28 14.09 -4.55
CA THR A 137 -2.83 13.36 -3.39
C THR A 137 -3.70 12.23 -3.88
N GLU A 138 -3.44 11.04 -3.38
CA GLU A 138 -4.28 9.85 -3.58
C GLU A 138 -4.52 9.19 -2.21
N PRO A 139 -5.76 9.03 -1.74
CA PRO A 139 -6.04 8.35 -0.48
C PRO A 139 -5.53 6.91 -0.49
N PHE A 140 -5.01 6.46 0.65
CA PHE A 140 -4.34 5.17 0.80
C PHE A 140 -5.16 3.99 0.25
N ASP A 141 -6.43 3.87 0.64
CA ASP A 141 -7.33 2.79 0.21
C ASP A 141 -7.73 2.88 -1.26
N SER A 142 -7.79 4.10 -1.82
CA SER A 142 -8.08 4.34 -3.24
C SER A 142 -6.92 3.95 -4.14
N SER A 143 -5.68 4.03 -3.64
CA SER A 143 -4.48 3.78 -4.43
C SER A 143 -4.43 2.35 -4.98
N TYR A 144 -4.81 1.35 -4.19
CA TYR A 144 -4.85 -0.07 -4.61
C TYR A 144 -6.25 -0.55 -5.07
N ALA A 145 -7.25 0.33 -5.14
CA ALA A 145 -8.54 -0.02 -5.73
C ALA A 145 -8.39 -0.33 -7.24
N PRO A 146 -9.22 -1.21 -7.82
CA PRO A 146 -9.19 -1.48 -9.25
C PRO A 146 -9.51 -0.23 -10.10
N GLY A 147 -8.95 -0.14 -11.30
CA GLY A 147 -9.27 0.90 -12.27
C GLY A 147 -8.10 1.79 -12.67
N PRO A 148 -8.35 2.79 -13.54
CA PRO A 148 -7.32 3.70 -14.01
C PRO A 148 -6.82 4.59 -12.89
N LYS A 149 -5.52 4.93 -12.93
CA LYS A 149 -4.85 5.82 -11.98
C LYS A 149 -4.56 7.17 -12.61
N LYS A 150 -4.55 8.22 -11.79
CA LYS A 150 -4.22 9.60 -12.20
C LYS A 150 -2.78 9.96 -11.88
N PHE A 151 -1.89 8.97 -11.85
CA PHE A 151 -0.48 9.07 -11.52
C PHE A 151 0.32 8.00 -12.26
N ASP A 152 1.62 8.16 -12.32
CA ASP A 152 2.55 7.17 -12.86
C ASP A 152 2.85 6.07 -11.86
N PHE A 153 3.16 6.46 -10.62
CA PHE A 153 3.23 5.55 -9.48
C PHE A 153 2.86 6.25 -8.17
N ASP A 154 2.43 5.46 -7.20
CA ASP A 154 2.18 5.88 -5.82
C ASP A 154 3.28 5.35 -4.90
N VAL A 155 3.70 6.18 -3.94
CA VAL A 155 4.64 5.85 -2.88
C VAL A 155 4.06 6.31 -1.54
N ASN A 156 3.60 5.35 -0.72
CA ASN A 156 2.83 5.65 0.48
C ASN A 156 2.79 4.44 1.45
N GLU A 157 3.96 3.94 1.83
CA GLU A 157 4.07 2.79 2.77
C GLU A 157 3.22 1.59 2.30
N ILE A 158 3.12 1.36 0.98
CA ILE A 158 2.19 0.36 0.43
C ILE A 158 2.86 -1.01 0.36
N SER A 159 2.49 -1.89 1.28
CA SER A 159 2.94 -3.28 1.28
C SER A 159 2.41 -4.04 0.07
N VAL A 160 3.31 -4.77 -0.59
CA VAL A 160 2.96 -5.69 -1.66
C VAL A 160 2.26 -6.91 -1.06
N THR A 161 1.02 -7.16 -1.49
CA THR A 161 0.27 -8.36 -1.12
C THR A 161 -0.29 -9.04 -2.35
N PRO A 162 -0.49 -10.39 -2.32
CA PRO A 162 -1.14 -11.10 -3.42
C PRO A 162 -2.51 -10.51 -3.76
N GLU A 163 -3.26 -10.10 -2.75
CA GLU A 163 -4.60 -9.54 -2.88
C GLU A 163 -4.57 -8.20 -3.63
N ARG A 164 -3.76 -7.23 -3.19
CA ARG A 164 -3.58 -5.94 -3.87
C ARG A 164 -3.04 -6.13 -5.29
N SER A 165 -2.16 -7.10 -5.50
CA SER A 165 -1.56 -7.42 -6.81
C SER A 165 -2.56 -7.94 -7.84
N THR A 166 -3.79 -8.33 -7.44
CA THR A 166 -4.86 -8.63 -8.39
C THR A 166 -5.38 -7.38 -9.09
N ALA A 167 -5.42 -6.24 -8.40
CA ALA A 167 -6.02 -4.97 -8.86
C ALA A 167 -5.00 -3.98 -9.42
N VAL A 168 -3.76 -4.02 -8.95
CA VAL A 168 -2.69 -3.07 -9.29
C VAL A 168 -1.40 -3.81 -9.64
N THR A 169 -0.39 -3.08 -10.10
CA THR A 169 0.96 -3.61 -10.34
C THR A 169 1.92 -2.94 -9.35
N PHE A 170 2.87 -3.70 -8.83
CA PHE A 170 3.91 -3.18 -7.94
C PHE A 170 5.29 -3.29 -8.58
N SER A 171 6.16 -2.39 -8.18
CA SER A 171 7.60 -2.51 -8.43
C SER A 171 8.24 -3.59 -7.55
N ASP A 172 9.50 -3.86 -7.82
CA ASP A 172 10.39 -4.52 -6.85
C ASP A 172 10.41 -3.73 -5.53
N SER A 173 10.70 -4.42 -4.41
CA SER A 173 10.79 -3.81 -3.08
C SER A 173 11.73 -2.60 -3.07
N TYR A 174 11.36 -1.53 -2.35
CA TYR A 174 12.29 -0.46 -1.98
C TYR A 174 12.53 -0.40 -0.47
N TYR A 175 11.74 -1.13 0.33
CA TYR A 175 11.87 -1.20 1.79
C TYR A 175 11.30 -2.51 2.34
N ASP A 176 12.03 -3.16 3.26
CA ASP A 176 11.54 -4.35 3.96
C ASP A 176 10.93 -3.92 5.30
N VAL A 177 9.70 -4.38 5.55
CA VAL A 177 8.84 -3.91 6.64
C VAL A 177 8.88 -4.87 7.83
N GLN A 178 8.88 -4.30 9.03
CA GLN A 178 8.53 -5.00 10.26
C GLN A 178 7.44 -4.23 10.98
N GLN A 179 6.47 -4.96 11.53
CA GLN A 179 5.38 -4.39 12.31
C GLN A 179 5.82 -4.15 13.76
N ALA A 180 5.32 -3.10 14.39
CA ALA A 180 5.63 -2.75 15.77
C ALA A 180 4.39 -2.37 16.57
N LEU A 181 4.42 -2.68 17.87
CA LEU A 181 3.33 -2.44 18.80
C LEU A 181 3.52 -1.10 19.51
N VAL A 182 2.49 -0.26 19.52
CA VAL A 182 2.45 1.02 20.25
C VAL A 182 1.34 0.98 21.28
N ALA A 183 1.66 1.42 22.51
CA ALA A 183 0.72 1.50 23.63
C ALA A 183 1.00 2.72 24.50
N LEU A 184 0.07 3.13 25.36
CA LEU A 184 0.30 4.19 26.32
C LEU A 184 1.26 3.74 27.43
N LYS A 185 2.16 4.63 27.86
CA LYS A 185 3.07 4.40 28.98
C LYS A 185 2.29 4.00 30.22
N GLY A 186 2.80 3.04 30.98
CA GLY A 186 2.16 2.52 32.18
C GLY A 186 0.96 1.58 31.92
N SER A 187 0.55 1.37 30.68
CA SER A 187 -0.42 0.33 30.33
C SER A 187 0.18 -1.05 30.58
N PRO A 188 -0.59 -2.03 31.12
CA PRO A 188 -0.07 -3.38 31.37
C PRO A 188 0.52 -4.10 30.14
N ILE A 189 0.07 -3.75 28.93
CA ILE A 189 0.59 -4.31 27.68
C ILE A 189 2.06 -3.96 27.44
N THR A 190 2.56 -2.86 27.99
CA THR A 190 3.94 -2.40 27.79
C THR A 190 5.02 -3.31 28.37
N THR A 191 4.61 -4.26 29.22
CA THR A 191 5.50 -5.28 29.81
C THR A 191 5.35 -6.65 29.15
N LYS A 192 4.57 -6.73 28.07
CA LYS A 192 4.27 -7.98 27.36
C LYS A 192 5.11 -8.09 26.10
N HIS A 193 5.92 -9.14 26.01
CA HIS A 193 6.83 -9.36 24.91
C HIS A 193 6.69 -10.76 24.28
N ASP A 194 5.56 -11.43 24.54
CA ASP A 194 5.20 -12.71 23.95
C ASP A 194 3.78 -12.68 23.37
N PRO A 195 3.51 -13.36 22.25
CA PRO A 195 2.22 -13.29 21.57
C PRO A 195 1.03 -13.77 22.42
N ALA A 196 1.22 -14.74 23.30
CA ALA A 196 0.14 -15.29 24.10
C ALA A 196 -0.40 -14.24 25.08
N SER A 197 0.48 -13.47 25.71
CA SER A 197 0.11 -12.41 26.64
C SER A 197 -0.52 -11.18 25.97
N LEU A 198 -0.35 -11.04 24.66
CA LEU A 198 -0.91 -9.93 23.88
C LEU A 198 -2.39 -10.16 23.50
N LYS A 199 -2.88 -11.38 23.52
CA LYS A 199 -4.23 -11.73 23.03
C LYS A 199 -5.40 -11.11 23.80
N THR A 200 -5.19 -10.73 25.04
CA THR A 200 -6.27 -10.26 25.94
C THR A 200 -6.55 -8.76 25.83
N TYR A 201 -5.80 -8.03 25.01
CA TYR A 201 -5.94 -6.59 24.88
C TYR A 201 -6.84 -6.19 23.71
N VAL A 202 -7.44 -5.00 23.82
CA VAL A 202 -8.27 -4.40 22.76
C VAL A 202 -7.35 -3.63 21.79
N TYR A 203 -7.35 -4.05 20.56
CA TYR A 203 -6.61 -3.41 19.47
C TYR A 203 -7.52 -2.54 18.61
N GLY A 204 -6.91 -1.63 17.87
CA GLY A 204 -7.57 -0.92 16.78
C GLY A 204 -6.56 -0.53 15.74
N ASP A 205 -7.00 -0.50 14.47
CA ASP A 205 -6.16 -0.09 13.36
C ASP A 205 -6.97 0.44 12.18
N GLN A 206 -6.25 1.02 11.19
CA GLN A 206 -6.86 1.54 10.00
C GLN A 206 -7.33 0.40 9.07
N ILE A 207 -8.51 0.58 8.49
CA ILE A 207 -9.07 -0.34 7.49
C ILE A 207 -8.10 -0.55 6.33
N GLY A 208 -8.03 -1.79 5.83
CA GLY A 208 -7.25 -2.14 4.63
C GLY A 208 -5.74 -2.19 4.82
N THR A 209 -5.21 -1.91 6.03
CA THR A 209 -3.76 -1.99 6.31
C THR A 209 -3.29 -3.41 6.57
N THR A 210 -2.03 -3.68 6.27
CA THR A 210 -1.35 -4.92 6.67
C THR A 210 -1.15 -5.00 8.17
N SER A 211 -1.08 -3.85 8.87
CA SER A 211 -1.06 -3.79 10.33
C SER A 211 -2.34 -4.36 10.95
N LEU A 212 -3.53 -4.01 10.43
CA LEU A 212 -4.80 -4.61 10.85
C LEU A 212 -4.83 -6.12 10.55
N ALA A 213 -4.36 -6.51 9.37
CA ALA A 213 -4.25 -7.92 8.99
C ALA A 213 -3.27 -8.68 9.92
N PHE A 214 -2.16 -8.05 10.31
CA PHE A 214 -1.18 -8.59 11.26
C PHE A 214 -1.82 -8.82 12.64
N ILE A 215 -2.58 -7.86 13.16
CA ILE A 215 -3.31 -8.03 14.43
C ILE A 215 -4.20 -9.26 14.35
N ASN A 216 -4.98 -9.42 13.28
CA ASN A 216 -5.92 -10.52 13.13
C ASN A 216 -5.25 -11.88 12.94
N SER A 217 -4.11 -11.94 12.24
CA SER A 217 -3.45 -13.20 11.84
C SER A 217 -2.34 -13.64 12.80
N GLN A 218 -1.57 -12.69 13.34
CA GLN A 218 -0.38 -12.97 14.14
C GLN A 218 -0.64 -12.79 15.65
N ILE A 219 -1.31 -11.72 16.05
CA ILE A 219 -1.66 -11.50 17.47
C ILE A 219 -2.89 -12.32 17.86
N GLN A 220 -3.90 -12.36 16.99
CA GLN A 220 -5.15 -13.10 17.20
C GLN A 220 -5.83 -12.74 18.55
N PRO A 221 -6.19 -11.47 18.77
CA PRO A 221 -6.78 -11.05 20.02
C PRO A 221 -8.13 -11.73 20.28
N THR A 222 -8.48 -11.89 21.55
CA THR A 222 -9.75 -12.51 21.97
C THR A 222 -10.97 -11.66 21.62
N SER A 223 -10.79 -10.35 21.44
CA SER A 223 -11.83 -9.43 20.98
C SER A 223 -11.50 -8.92 19.58
N THR A 224 -12.52 -8.77 18.74
CA THR A 224 -12.38 -8.19 17.41
C THR A 224 -11.72 -6.80 17.46
N PRO A 225 -10.65 -6.54 16.71
CA PRO A 225 -10.04 -5.22 16.65
C PRO A 225 -11.03 -4.15 16.20
N LYS A 226 -10.92 -2.96 16.76
CA LYS A 226 -11.69 -1.80 16.29
C LYS A 226 -11.09 -1.27 15.00
N VAL A 227 -11.94 -0.99 14.02
CA VAL A 227 -11.53 -0.55 12.69
C VAL A 227 -11.84 0.94 12.53
N TYR A 228 -10.87 1.69 12.02
CA TYR A 228 -10.95 3.12 11.82
C TYR A 228 -10.67 3.47 10.35
N ASN A 229 -11.17 4.61 9.89
CA ASN A 229 -11.01 5.01 8.48
C ASN A 229 -9.60 5.51 8.15
N ASP A 230 -8.88 6.05 9.13
CA ASP A 230 -7.54 6.59 8.95
C ASP A 230 -6.70 6.47 10.22
N LEU A 231 -5.38 6.61 10.07
CA LEU A 231 -4.42 6.51 11.16
C LEU A 231 -4.59 7.59 12.25
N ASN A 232 -5.14 8.78 11.93
CA ASN A 232 -5.39 9.81 12.94
C ASN A 232 -6.48 9.39 13.90
N ALA A 233 -7.55 8.76 13.40
CA ALA A 233 -8.61 8.20 14.23
C ALA A 233 -8.09 7.06 15.13
N VAL A 234 -7.19 6.21 14.63
CA VAL A 234 -6.53 5.16 15.42
C VAL A 234 -5.70 5.77 16.56
N LYS A 235 -4.88 6.78 16.25
CA LYS A 235 -4.06 7.51 17.25
C LYS A 235 -4.91 8.16 18.33
N GLN A 236 -6.00 8.81 17.93
CA GLN A 236 -6.96 9.40 18.87
C GLN A 236 -7.60 8.34 19.77
N ALA A 237 -7.95 7.18 19.22
CA ALA A 237 -8.52 6.07 19.99
C ALA A 237 -7.52 5.50 21.01
N LEU A 238 -6.23 5.45 20.68
CA LEU A 238 -5.18 5.08 21.62
C LEU A 238 -5.02 6.12 22.73
N ASP A 239 -4.90 7.41 22.37
CA ASP A 239 -4.70 8.51 23.32
C ASP A 239 -5.88 8.63 24.30
N THR A 240 -7.10 8.43 23.84
CA THR A 240 -8.32 8.43 24.65
C THR A 240 -8.64 7.08 25.31
N LYS A 241 -7.73 6.10 25.26
CA LYS A 241 -7.86 4.76 25.87
C LYS A 241 -9.06 3.95 25.37
N GLN A 242 -9.55 4.23 24.17
CA GLN A 242 -10.59 3.40 23.54
C GLN A 242 -10.04 2.06 23.05
N ILE A 243 -8.73 2.03 22.73
CA ILE A 243 -7.95 0.83 22.44
C ILE A 243 -6.75 0.78 23.38
N ALA A 244 -6.23 -0.40 23.63
CA ALA A 244 -5.05 -0.61 24.46
C ALA A 244 -3.75 -0.46 23.65
N ALA A 245 -3.80 -0.80 22.38
CA ALA A 245 -2.65 -0.73 21.47
C ALA A 245 -3.08 -0.63 20.00
N LEU A 246 -2.17 -0.12 19.19
CA LEU A 246 -2.18 -0.19 17.73
C LEU A 246 -0.91 -0.89 17.24
N VAL A 247 -0.91 -1.34 16.00
CA VAL A 247 0.25 -1.85 15.28
C VAL A 247 0.54 -0.92 14.11
N ALA A 248 1.79 -0.69 13.80
CA ALA A 248 2.20 0.07 12.62
C ALA A 248 3.59 -0.38 12.17
N ASP A 249 3.97 -0.03 10.95
CA ASP A 249 5.33 -0.22 10.46
C ASP A 249 6.33 0.43 11.43
N THR A 250 7.44 -0.25 11.70
CA THR A 250 8.36 0.16 12.78
C THR A 250 8.74 1.65 12.74
N PRO A 251 9.10 2.29 11.61
CA PRO A 251 9.39 3.72 11.59
C PRO A 251 8.18 4.58 11.93
N THR A 252 6.99 4.22 11.46
CA THR A 252 5.74 4.92 11.76
C THR A 252 5.35 4.77 13.23
N ALA A 253 5.47 3.57 13.81
CA ALA A 253 5.25 3.30 15.23
C ALA A 253 6.18 4.13 16.12
N GLN A 254 7.47 4.24 15.75
CA GLN A 254 8.44 5.06 16.46
C GLN A 254 8.10 6.55 16.37
N TYR A 255 7.68 7.04 15.20
CA TYR A 255 7.27 8.42 15.04
C TYR A 255 6.00 8.74 15.85
N ILE A 256 5.01 7.84 15.86
CA ILE A 256 3.81 7.97 16.70
C ILE A 256 4.21 8.12 18.16
N SER A 257 5.04 7.23 18.68
CA SER A 257 5.40 7.21 20.11
C SER A 257 6.34 8.34 20.53
N SER A 258 7.22 8.79 19.64
CA SER A 258 8.19 9.85 19.98
C SER A 258 7.65 11.26 19.78
N SER A 259 6.68 11.46 18.88
CA SER A 259 6.32 12.78 18.39
C SER A 259 4.82 13.07 18.36
N GLN A 260 3.96 12.08 18.13
CA GLN A 260 2.54 12.32 17.94
C GLN A 260 1.70 12.02 19.18
N ILE A 261 2.07 11.01 19.96
CA ILE A 261 1.45 10.68 21.25
C ILE A 261 2.56 10.61 22.31
N PRO A 262 2.97 11.73 22.92
CA PRO A 262 4.11 11.79 23.85
C PRO A 262 3.99 10.86 25.06
N ASN A 263 2.74 10.51 25.46
CA ASN A 263 2.46 9.55 26.53
C ASN A 263 2.41 8.11 26.05
N SER A 264 2.82 7.81 24.83
CA SER A 264 2.92 6.44 24.33
C SER A 264 4.37 5.94 24.27
N VAL A 265 4.52 4.67 24.05
CA VAL A 265 5.80 3.97 23.86
C VAL A 265 5.63 2.91 22.80
N MET A 266 6.65 2.73 21.97
CA MET A 266 6.77 1.54 21.15
C MET A 266 7.22 0.39 22.05
N VAL A 267 6.33 -0.60 22.23
CA VAL A 267 6.56 -1.75 23.10
C VAL A 267 7.65 -2.67 22.51
N GLY A 268 7.62 -2.83 21.21
CA GLY A 268 8.62 -3.59 20.46
C GLY A 268 8.16 -3.86 19.03
N GLN A 269 9.12 -4.27 18.22
CA GLN A 269 8.86 -4.76 16.87
C GLN A 269 8.69 -6.28 16.87
N PHE A 270 7.86 -6.76 15.97
CA PHE A 270 7.68 -8.19 15.72
C PHE A 270 8.75 -8.71 14.76
N PRO A 271 9.01 -10.03 14.75
CA PRO A 271 9.86 -10.64 13.74
C PRO A 271 9.37 -10.34 12.32
N SER A 272 10.30 -10.30 11.36
CA SER A 272 9.95 -10.08 9.96
C SER A 272 9.05 -11.21 9.43
N THR A 273 8.03 -10.82 8.69
CA THR A 273 7.14 -11.74 7.96
C THR A 273 7.48 -11.83 6.47
N GLY A 274 8.53 -11.13 6.01
CA GLY A 274 8.86 -10.95 4.60
C GLY A 274 8.05 -9.84 3.93
N GLU A 275 7.31 -9.06 4.71
CA GLU A 275 6.56 -7.89 4.22
C GLU A 275 7.51 -6.84 3.64
N HIS A 276 7.10 -6.21 2.55
CA HIS A 276 7.91 -5.18 1.88
C HIS A 276 7.03 -4.18 1.13
N PHE A 277 7.53 -2.97 0.98
CA PHE A 277 6.89 -1.93 0.17
C PHE A 277 7.33 -1.98 -1.29
N GLY A 278 6.37 -1.75 -2.18
CA GLY A 278 6.58 -1.54 -3.61
C GLY A 278 5.95 -0.24 -4.08
N LEU A 279 6.52 0.41 -5.09
CA LEU A 279 5.87 1.51 -5.77
C LEU A 279 4.66 0.94 -6.53
N LEU A 280 3.50 1.58 -6.39
CA LEU A 280 2.24 1.07 -6.93
C LEU A 280 1.90 1.76 -8.26
N PHE A 281 1.45 0.98 -9.23
CA PHE A 281 1.07 1.42 -10.59
C PHE A 281 -0.36 0.96 -10.93
N ALA A 282 -0.96 1.60 -11.92
CA ALA A 282 -2.12 1.02 -12.59
C ALA A 282 -1.82 -0.41 -13.05
N LYS A 283 -2.82 -1.29 -13.02
CA LYS A 283 -2.65 -2.70 -13.41
C LYS A 283 -2.10 -2.82 -14.83
N GLY A 284 -0.97 -3.52 -14.97
CA GLY A 284 -0.30 -3.76 -16.24
C GLY A 284 0.45 -2.57 -16.83
N ASN A 285 0.67 -1.49 -16.08
CA ASN A 285 1.44 -0.33 -16.56
C ASN A 285 2.89 -0.74 -16.89
N PRO A 286 3.36 -0.57 -18.14
CA PRO A 286 4.69 -0.99 -18.58
C PRO A 286 5.83 -0.20 -17.93
N LEU A 287 5.57 1.01 -17.43
CA LEU A 287 6.55 1.85 -16.75
C LEU A 287 7.24 1.13 -15.58
N VAL A 288 6.56 0.17 -14.94
CA VAL A 288 7.12 -0.63 -13.86
C VAL A 288 8.44 -1.31 -14.24
N THR A 289 8.60 -1.72 -15.50
CA THR A 289 9.84 -2.34 -15.98
C THR A 289 11.02 -1.38 -15.88
N CYS A 290 10.82 -0.11 -16.26
CA CYS A 290 11.85 0.91 -16.18
C CYS A 290 12.12 1.35 -14.73
N VAL A 291 11.08 1.42 -13.92
CA VAL A 291 11.21 1.72 -12.49
C VAL A 291 11.98 0.61 -11.76
N ASN A 292 11.74 -0.67 -12.08
CA ASN A 292 12.50 -1.79 -11.50
C ASN A 292 13.99 -1.74 -11.89
N LYS A 293 14.32 -1.40 -13.15
CA LYS A 293 15.72 -1.16 -13.55
C LYS A 293 16.35 0.00 -12.77
N ALA A 294 15.59 1.08 -12.55
CA ALA A 294 16.05 2.21 -11.73
C ALA A 294 16.30 1.78 -10.28
N LEU A 295 15.36 1.07 -9.66
CA LEU A 295 15.50 0.55 -8.29
C LEU A 295 16.69 -0.41 -8.16
N ALA A 296 16.87 -1.32 -9.12
CA ALA A 296 18.02 -2.23 -9.13
C ALA A 296 19.36 -1.46 -9.16
N THR A 297 19.46 -0.42 -10.00
CA THR A 297 20.64 0.46 -10.05
C THR A 297 20.85 1.20 -8.73
N LEU A 298 19.78 1.76 -8.13
CA LEU A 298 19.84 2.50 -6.87
C LEU A 298 20.19 1.60 -5.66
N LYS A 299 19.81 0.34 -5.71
CA LYS A 299 20.22 -0.67 -4.72
C LYS A 299 21.70 -1.02 -4.92
N ALA A 300 22.10 -1.35 -6.14
CA ALA A 300 23.45 -1.78 -6.45
C ALA A 300 24.53 -0.71 -6.14
N ASN A 301 24.20 0.57 -6.34
CA ASN A 301 25.11 1.68 -6.03
C ASN A 301 25.00 2.21 -4.60
N GLY A 302 24.22 1.56 -3.72
CA GLY A 302 24.08 1.90 -2.31
C GLY A 302 23.19 3.12 -2.02
N THR A 303 22.52 3.70 -3.02
CA THR A 303 21.66 4.87 -2.81
C THR A 303 20.51 4.54 -1.85
N ILE A 304 19.79 3.41 -2.06
CA ILE A 304 18.68 2.99 -1.18
C ILE A 304 19.16 2.83 0.26
N THR A 305 20.29 2.13 0.48
CA THR A 305 20.88 1.95 1.80
C THR A 305 21.26 3.28 2.45
N SER A 306 21.82 4.21 1.69
CA SER A 306 22.18 5.54 2.19
C SER A 306 20.95 6.35 2.59
N LEU A 307 19.84 6.26 1.84
CA LEU A 307 18.58 6.91 2.18
C LEU A 307 17.94 6.30 3.42
N GLN A 308 17.94 4.96 3.55
CA GLN A 308 17.50 4.28 4.76
C GLN A 308 18.31 4.75 5.98
N HIS A 309 19.62 4.75 5.88
CA HIS A 309 20.47 5.24 6.97
C HIS A 309 20.22 6.71 7.30
N LYS A 310 20.01 7.55 6.29
CA LYS A 310 19.77 9.00 6.50
C LYS A 310 18.46 9.27 7.24
N TYR A 311 17.39 8.59 6.86
CA TYR A 311 16.04 8.95 7.31
C TYR A 311 15.45 7.97 8.33
N LEU A 312 15.90 6.71 8.37
CA LEU A 312 15.26 5.66 9.16
C LEU A 312 16.12 5.13 10.31
N LYS A 313 17.43 5.39 10.36
CA LYS A 313 18.33 4.80 11.38
C LYS A 313 17.85 5.01 12.83
N ASP A 314 17.31 6.18 13.12
CA ASP A 314 16.86 6.54 14.47
C ASP A 314 15.49 5.91 14.82
N TYR A 315 14.85 5.26 13.84
CA TYR A 315 13.54 4.62 13.96
C TYR A 315 13.63 3.07 14.01
N LEU A 316 14.84 2.49 13.91
CA LEU A 316 15.04 1.05 13.80
C LEU A 316 15.65 0.41 15.05
N SER A 317 16.10 1.22 16.02
CA SER A 317 16.68 0.71 17.28
C SER A 317 15.59 0.50 18.33
N VAL A 318 14.96 -0.67 18.31
CA VAL A 318 13.78 -0.95 19.12
C VAL A 318 13.83 -2.36 19.74
N PRO A 319 13.15 -2.57 20.88
CA PRO A 319 13.01 -3.91 21.45
C PRO A 319 12.31 -4.86 20.47
N THR A 320 12.63 -6.15 20.54
CA THR A 320 11.95 -7.19 19.74
C THR A 320 10.96 -7.93 20.61
N ILE A 321 9.74 -8.08 20.14
CA ILE A 321 8.74 -8.99 20.70
C ILE A 321 9.16 -10.39 20.28
N LYS A 322 9.41 -11.26 21.25
CA LYS A 322 9.82 -12.64 20.97
C LYS A 322 8.66 -13.43 20.36
N PRO A 323 8.92 -14.35 19.39
CA PRO A 323 7.88 -15.22 18.84
C PRO A 323 7.30 -16.18 19.87
#